data_824492fd0415ac731a19b29056152a0b
#
_entry.id   824492fd0415ac731a19b29056152a0b
#
_cell.length_a   1.000
_cell.length_b   1.000
_cell.length_c   1.000
_cell.angle_alpha   90.00
_cell.angle_beta   90.00
_cell.angle_gamma   90.00
#
_symmetry.space_group_name_H-M   'P 1'
#
loop_
_entity.id
_entity.type
_entity.pdbx_description
1 polymer ?
#
loop_
_entity_poly.entity_id
_entity_poly.type
_entity_poly.pdbx_seq_one_letter_code
_entity_poly.pdbx_strand_id
1 'polypeptide(L)'
;MRFILLTVLIDMLAVGIIVPVLPAMVGQFTADASEQARWYGVIAAVYALAQFVAAPILGALSDRFGRRPVLLLGFCGLAINFFTTALATSIAMLVASRVIGGAMQANAAVANAYVADITPPADRAKRFGMLGAMFGIGFILGPVIGGILGGIDLHLPFFAAGVLALANLAYGWFVLPESLSPAQRRPVDWWQANPLSSFKKLVALKGVGLLVGVIGFAGLAQFSLYTVWVLYGSLRFGWGPSENGWSLFAVGIVSAVVQGGLLGRLLKRFGPKRLAVAGLLSSSLAFVGWGLATQPWMMYAVIAANLLGAAVAASLQGLVSAAADEHVQGETMGAVSSLNSLTAVLAPVLAAPLMATVSHLPTTDWRIGAPMFFCAGLQGLALVLAVLHFRRQARRGTPAVQPV
;
A
#
# COMPACT_ATOMS: atom_id res chain seq x y z
N MET A 1 9.04 -22.15 -5.82
CA MET A 1 8.48 -20.91 -6.39
C MET A 1 6.95 -20.90 -6.49
N ARG A 2 6.30 -21.88 -7.11
CA ARG A 2 4.82 -21.91 -7.24
C ARG A 2 4.10 -21.83 -5.87
N PHE A 3 4.65 -22.47 -4.86
CA PHE A 3 4.08 -22.52 -3.51
C PHE A 3 3.99 -21.12 -2.86
N ILE A 4 5.09 -20.37 -2.83
CA ILE A 4 5.08 -19.03 -2.22
C ILE A 4 4.22 -18.02 -3.01
N LEU A 5 4.13 -18.15 -4.33
CA LEU A 5 3.26 -17.30 -5.15
C LEU A 5 1.78 -17.49 -4.82
N LEU A 6 1.33 -18.75 -4.65
CA LEU A 6 -0.05 -19.05 -4.26
C LEU A 6 -0.33 -18.54 -2.85
N THR A 7 0.59 -18.76 -1.91
CA THR A 7 0.51 -18.25 -0.54
C THR A 7 0.30 -16.74 -0.51
N VAL A 8 1.11 -15.99 -1.27
CA VAL A 8 1.00 -14.52 -1.34
C VAL A 8 -0.29 -14.08 -2.02
N LEU A 9 -0.75 -14.78 -3.05
CA LEU A 9 -2.02 -14.49 -3.70
C LEU A 9 -3.19 -14.63 -2.71
N ILE A 10 -3.24 -15.75 -1.97
CA ILE A 10 -4.30 -16.00 -0.97
C ILE A 10 -4.25 -14.92 0.13
N ASP A 11 -3.06 -14.57 0.60
CA ASP A 11 -2.87 -13.54 1.63
C ASP A 11 -3.39 -12.17 1.15
N MET A 12 -3.03 -11.77 -0.06
CA MET A 12 -3.47 -10.49 -0.63
C MET A 12 -4.96 -10.47 -0.98
N LEU A 13 -5.54 -11.60 -1.37
CA LEU A 13 -6.99 -11.73 -1.51
C LEU A 13 -7.69 -11.51 -0.16
N ALA A 14 -7.24 -12.18 0.89
CA ALA A 14 -7.82 -12.06 2.23
C ALA A 14 -7.76 -10.62 2.75
N VAL A 15 -6.63 -9.92 2.54
CA VAL A 15 -6.50 -8.49 2.88
C VAL A 15 -7.40 -7.62 2.02
N GLY A 16 -7.43 -7.86 0.71
CA GLY A 16 -8.24 -7.08 -0.24
C GLY A 16 -9.74 -7.17 0.04
N ILE A 17 -10.23 -8.33 0.48
CA ILE A 17 -11.65 -8.58 0.80
C ILE A 17 -12.17 -7.61 1.87
N ILE A 18 -11.37 -7.25 2.86
CA ILE A 18 -11.82 -6.41 3.97
C ILE A 18 -11.83 -4.90 3.66
N VAL A 19 -11.07 -4.46 2.65
CA VAL A 19 -10.87 -3.02 2.36
C VAL A 19 -12.18 -2.27 2.16
N PRO A 20 -13.15 -2.69 1.32
CA PRO A 20 -14.37 -1.94 1.07
C PRO A 20 -15.37 -2.00 2.24
N VAL A 21 -15.18 -2.91 3.19
CA VAL A 21 -16.16 -3.22 4.24
C VAL A 21 -15.76 -2.67 5.61
N LEU A 22 -14.45 -2.53 5.86
CA LEU A 22 -13.95 -2.14 7.18
C LEU A 22 -14.50 -0.79 7.67
N PRO A 23 -14.64 0.28 6.85
CA PRO A 23 -15.26 1.51 7.30
C PRO A 23 -16.72 1.34 7.75
N ALA A 24 -17.51 0.54 7.00
CA ALA A 24 -18.89 0.26 7.35
C ALA A 24 -19.00 -0.57 8.66
N MET A 25 -18.06 -1.50 8.87
CA MET A 25 -17.97 -2.26 10.14
C MET A 25 -17.66 -1.35 11.33
N VAL A 26 -16.79 -0.34 11.17
CA VAL A 26 -16.53 0.69 12.19
C VAL A 26 -17.80 1.50 12.46
N GLY A 27 -18.57 1.82 11.42
CA GLY A 27 -19.82 2.55 11.50
C GLY A 27 -20.89 1.88 12.39
N GLN A 28 -20.85 0.55 12.56
CA GLN A 28 -21.76 -0.15 13.47
C GLN A 28 -21.56 0.22 14.95
N PHE A 29 -20.41 0.73 15.32
CA PHE A 29 -20.01 1.05 16.70
C PHE A 29 -19.85 2.55 16.95
N THR A 30 -20.28 3.40 16.04
CA THR A 30 -20.13 4.87 16.11
C THR A 30 -21.48 5.55 15.94
N ALA A 31 -21.64 6.71 16.59
CA ALA A 31 -22.90 7.43 16.59
C ALA A 31 -23.16 8.20 15.27
N ASP A 32 -22.10 8.67 14.60
CA ASP A 32 -22.19 9.48 13.39
C ASP A 32 -21.00 9.30 12.46
N ALA A 33 -21.09 9.87 11.26
CA ALA A 33 -20.04 9.78 10.24
C ALA A 33 -18.72 10.44 10.65
N SER A 34 -18.75 11.47 11.53
CA SER A 34 -17.55 12.14 12.04
C SER A 34 -16.80 11.23 13.00
N GLU A 35 -17.52 10.57 13.90
CA GLU A 35 -16.95 9.59 14.81
C GLU A 35 -16.42 8.36 14.05
N GLN A 36 -17.17 7.87 13.06
CA GLN A 36 -16.75 6.78 12.19
C GLN A 36 -15.43 7.11 11.48
N ALA A 37 -15.30 8.31 10.90
CA ALA A 37 -14.08 8.71 10.23
C ALA A 37 -12.88 8.79 11.19
N ARG A 38 -13.07 9.31 12.39
CA ARG A 38 -12.03 9.38 13.43
C ARG A 38 -11.57 7.99 13.86
N TRP A 39 -12.51 7.11 14.23
CA TRP A 39 -12.15 5.75 14.65
C TRP A 39 -11.54 4.92 13.54
N TYR A 40 -12.04 5.05 12.31
CA TYR A 40 -11.40 4.42 11.16
C TYR A 40 -9.96 4.89 10.96
N GLY A 41 -9.70 6.19 11.14
CA GLY A 41 -8.34 6.74 11.10
C GLY A 41 -7.43 6.15 12.18
N VAL A 42 -7.93 6.03 13.43
CA VAL A 42 -7.20 5.37 14.53
C VAL A 42 -6.89 3.91 14.20
N ILE A 43 -7.89 3.16 13.75
CA ILE A 43 -7.79 1.76 13.36
C ILE A 43 -6.76 1.54 12.24
N ALA A 44 -6.78 2.40 11.21
CA ALA A 44 -5.83 2.37 10.12
C ALA A 44 -4.40 2.76 10.56
N ALA A 45 -4.27 3.79 11.40
CA ALA A 45 -2.98 4.22 11.94
C ALA A 45 -2.34 3.16 12.85
N VAL A 46 -3.13 2.54 13.73
CA VAL A 46 -2.68 1.45 14.62
C VAL A 46 -2.20 0.26 13.82
N TYR A 47 -2.94 -0.12 12.77
CA TYR A 47 -2.56 -1.20 11.86
C TYR A 47 -1.22 -0.90 11.17
N ALA A 48 -1.08 0.30 10.57
CA ALA A 48 0.14 0.70 9.88
C ALA A 48 1.34 0.82 10.83
N LEU A 49 1.13 1.32 12.04
CA LEU A 49 2.15 1.42 13.08
C LEU A 49 2.61 0.02 13.53
N ALA A 50 1.67 -0.88 13.80
CA ALA A 50 1.98 -2.25 14.16
C ALA A 50 2.79 -2.96 13.06
N GLN A 51 2.39 -2.78 11.78
CA GLN A 51 3.12 -3.30 10.62
C GLN A 51 4.53 -2.70 10.52
N PHE A 52 4.67 -1.38 10.68
CA PHE A 52 5.95 -0.68 10.62
C PHE A 52 6.95 -1.19 11.67
N VAL A 53 6.48 -1.39 12.90
CA VAL A 53 7.31 -1.90 14.01
C VAL A 53 7.61 -3.39 13.83
N ALA A 54 6.62 -4.18 13.43
CA ALA A 54 6.77 -5.64 13.33
C ALA A 54 7.60 -6.09 12.12
N ALA A 55 7.63 -5.34 11.01
CA ALA A 55 8.31 -5.77 9.79
C ALA A 55 9.80 -6.10 9.99
N PRO A 56 10.64 -5.25 10.59
CA PRO A 56 12.04 -5.59 10.83
C PRO A 56 12.21 -6.69 11.88
N ILE A 57 11.30 -6.78 12.86
CA ILE A 57 11.32 -7.81 13.90
C ILE A 57 11.05 -9.18 13.28
N LEU A 58 9.97 -9.31 12.50
CA LEU A 58 9.64 -10.57 11.80
C LEU A 58 10.71 -10.94 10.78
N GLY A 59 11.31 -9.96 10.10
CA GLY A 59 12.47 -10.17 9.25
C GLY A 59 13.61 -10.83 10.01
N ALA A 60 14.04 -10.25 11.12
CA ALA A 60 15.13 -10.76 11.95
C ALA A 60 14.80 -12.14 12.58
N LEU A 61 13.55 -12.34 13.03
CA LEU A 61 13.10 -13.64 13.52
C LEU A 61 13.14 -14.69 12.41
N SER A 62 12.78 -14.33 11.17
CA SER A 62 12.84 -15.26 10.05
C SER A 62 14.27 -15.61 9.62
N ASP A 63 15.23 -14.70 9.82
CA ASP A 63 16.66 -14.99 9.64
C ASP A 63 17.20 -15.99 10.68
N ARG A 64 16.66 -15.98 11.88
CA ARG A 64 17.08 -16.85 12.97
C ARG A 64 16.40 -18.22 12.97
N PHE A 65 15.06 -18.22 12.86
CA PHE A 65 14.26 -19.43 13.03
C PHE A 65 13.94 -20.13 11.71
N GLY A 66 14.16 -19.47 10.59
CA GLY A 66 13.77 -19.90 9.25
C GLY A 66 12.55 -19.10 8.73
N ARG A 67 12.41 -19.09 7.42
CA ARG A 67 11.33 -18.32 6.76
C ARG A 67 9.96 -18.93 7.00
N ARG A 68 9.87 -20.26 6.84
CA ARG A 68 8.61 -21.00 6.94
C ARG A 68 7.90 -20.84 8.29
N PRO A 69 8.55 -21.06 9.47
CA PRO A 69 7.87 -20.89 10.76
C PRO A 69 7.31 -19.49 10.97
N VAL A 70 8.01 -18.44 10.53
CA VAL A 70 7.57 -17.06 10.69
C VAL A 70 6.41 -16.72 9.75
N LEU A 71 6.42 -17.24 8.50
CA LEU A 71 5.28 -17.12 7.59
C LEU A 71 4.04 -17.80 8.16
N LEU A 72 4.17 -19.01 8.70
CA LEU A 72 3.05 -19.74 9.33
C LEU A 72 2.48 -19.00 10.54
N LEU A 73 3.35 -18.43 11.39
CA LEU A 73 2.93 -17.57 12.51
C LEU A 73 2.12 -16.38 12.01
N GLY A 74 2.56 -15.74 10.93
CA GLY A 74 1.85 -14.63 10.32
C GLY A 74 0.48 -15.02 9.79
N PHE A 75 0.33 -16.16 9.09
CA PHE A 75 -0.97 -16.64 8.60
C PHE A 75 -1.92 -16.99 9.75
N CYS A 76 -1.40 -17.59 10.81
CA CYS A 76 -2.17 -17.84 12.03
C CYS A 76 -2.68 -16.53 12.65
N GLY A 77 -1.81 -15.55 12.83
CA GLY A 77 -2.18 -14.26 13.39
C GLY A 77 -3.16 -13.47 12.50
N LEU A 78 -3.05 -13.59 11.17
CA LEU A 78 -4.03 -13.00 10.25
C LEU A 78 -5.40 -13.68 10.37
N ALA A 79 -5.45 -15.01 10.49
CA ALA A 79 -6.70 -15.72 10.73
C ALA A 79 -7.36 -15.26 12.04
N ILE A 80 -6.59 -15.15 13.12
CA ILE A 80 -7.07 -14.62 14.41
C ILE A 80 -7.61 -13.20 14.23
N ASN A 81 -6.86 -12.32 13.55
CA ASN A 81 -7.29 -10.95 13.28
C ASN A 81 -8.64 -10.91 12.53
N PHE A 82 -8.80 -11.71 11.48
CA PHE A 82 -10.03 -11.68 10.68
C PHE A 82 -11.23 -12.21 11.46
N PHE A 83 -11.09 -13.33 12.17
CA PHE A 83 -12.18 -13.86 13.01
C PHE A 83 -12.50 -12.93 14.18
N THR A 84 -11.50 -12.34 14.84
CA THR A 84 -11.72 -11.35 15.89
C THR A 84 -12.47 -10.13 15.35
N THR A 85 -12.14 -9.67 14.12
CA THR A 85 -12.87 -8.58 13.47
C THR A 85 -14.30 -9.00 13.10
N ALA A 86 -14.49 -10.22 12.59
CA ALA A 86 -15.83 -10.75 12.26
C ALA A 86 -16.75 -10.85 13.48
N LEU A 87 -16.20 -11.15 14.64
CA LEU A 87 -16.92 -11.33 15.91
C LEU A 87 -16.88 -10.09 16.80
N ALA A 88 -16.40 -8.94 16.27
CA ALA A 88 -16.23 -7.74 17.06
C ALA A 88 -17.58 -7.21 17.56
N THR A 89 -17.64 -6.90 18.85
CA THR A 89 -18.80 -6.30 19.54
C THR A 89 -18.51 -4.90 20.06
N SER A 90 -17.30 -4.39 19.82
CA SER A 90 -16.87 -3.06 20.27
C SER A 90 -15.72 -2.50 19.43
N ILE A 91 -15.57 -1.18 19.44
CA ILE A 91 -14.42 -0.48 18.84
C ILE A 91 -13.07 -0.97 19.41
N ALA A 92 -13.02 -1.23 20.73
CA ALA A 92 -11.80 -1.71 21.39
C ALA A 92 -11.35 -3.06 20.79
N MET A 93 -12.29 -3.96 20.50
CA MET A 93 -12.01 -5.25 19.87
C MET A 93 -11.52 -5.08 18.43
N LEU A 94 -12.08 -4.11 17.67
CA LEU A 94 -11.58 -3.75 16.34
C LEU A 94 -10.15 -3.21 16.41
N VAL A 95 -9.84 -2.31 17.34
CA VAL A 95 -8.49 -1.78 17.53
C VAL A 95 -7.50 -2.90 17.89
N ALA A 96 -7.85 -3.78 18.84
CA ALA A 96 -7.02 -4.91 19.21
C ALA A 96 -6.74 -5.85 18.03
N SER A 97 -7.77 -6.16 17.23
CA SER A 97 -7.60 -6.96 16.01
C SER A 97 -6.64 -6.29 15.02
N ARG A 98 -6.65 -4.95 14.89
CA ARG A 98 -5.74 -4.24 13.98
C ARG A 98 -4.28 -4.25 14.45
N VAL A 99 -4.03 -4.26 15.76
CA VAL A 99 -2.66 -4.47 16.29
C VAL A 99 -2.13 -5.83 15.83
N ILE A 100 -2.91 -6.88 16.03
CA ILE A 100 -2.53 -8.25 15.62
C ILE A 100 -2.36 -8.31 14.10
N GLY A 101 -3.36 -7.83 13.35
CA GLY A 101 -3.35 -7.87 11.89
C GLY A 101 -2.18 -7.09 11.28
N GLY A 102 -1.91 -5.89 11.77
CA GLY A 102 -0.78 -5.08 11.31
C GLY A 102 0.55 -5.76 11.58
N ALA A 103 0.75 -6.27 12.80
CA ALA A 103 1.99 -6.99 13.14
C ALA A 103 2.20 -8.23 12.24
N MET A 104 1.16 -9.00 12.00
CA MET A 104 1.24 -10.23 11.20
C MET A 104 1.30 -9.97 9.68
N GLN A 105 0.80 -8.82 9.19
CA GLN A 105 0.90 -8.42 7.79
C GLN A 105 2.34 -8.15 7.32
N ALA A 106 3.28 -8.00 8.25
CA ALA A 106 4.71 -7.90 7.94
C ALA A 106 5.29 -9.16 7.25
N ASN A 107 4.50 -10.23 7.09
CA ASN A 107 4.81 -11.42 6.29
C ASN A 107 5.27 -11.10 4.86
N ALA A 108 4.84 -10.00 4.26
CA ALA A 108 5.30 -9.58 2.94
C ALA A 108 6.84 -9.43 2.86
N ALA A 109 7.48 -8.92 3.94
CA ALA A 109 8.93 -8.81 4.01
C ALA A 109 9.60 -10.21 4.02
N VAL A 110 9.04 -11.15 4.80
CA VAL A 110 9.52 -12.52 4.89
C VAL A 110 9.32 -13.28 3.57
N ALA A 111 8.19 -13.06 2.88
CA ALA A 111 7.92 -13.64 1.56
C ALA A 111 8.93 -13.16 0.50
N ASN A 112 9.29 -11.87 0.51
CA ASN A 112 10.34 -11.33 -0.35
C ASN A 112 11.71 -12.00 -0.06
N ALA A 113 12.06 -12.15 1.22
CA ALA A 113 13.29 -12.83 1.62
C ALA A 113 13.28 -14.31 1.19
N TYR A 114 12.16 -15.01 1.38
CA TYR A 114 11.98 -16.39 0.92
C TYR A 114 12.25 -16.53 -0.58
N VAL A 115 11.68 -15.63 -1.41
CA VAL A 115 11.89 -15.61 -2.87
C VAL A 115 13.37 -15.34 -3.20
N ALA A 116 14.03 -14.44 -2.47
CA ALA A 116 15.45 -14.15 -2.65
C ALA A 116 16.33 -15.38 -2.35
N ASP A 117 15.99 -16.14 -1.29
CA ASP A 117 16.75 -17.33 -0.87
C ASP A 117 16.71 -18.45 -1.93
N ILE A 118 15.55 -18.66 -2.56
CA ILE A 118 15.35 -19.75 -3.55
C ILE A 118 15.64 -19.36 -5.00
N THR A 119 16.09 -18.12 -5.25
CA THR A 119 16.23 -17.60 -6.61
C THR A 119 17.67 -17.15 -6.91
N PRO A 120 18.31 -17.71 -7.96
CA PRO A 120 19.61 -17.22 -8.42
C PRO A 120 19.56 -15.73 -8.77
N PRO A 121 20.66 -14.96 -8.56
CA PRO A 121 20.69 -13.51 -8.81
C PRO A 121 20.17 -13.08 -10.17
N ALA A 122 20.49 -13.82 -11.23
CA ALA A 122 20.07 -13.52 -12.60
C ALA A 122 18.54 -13.57 -12.81
N ASP A 123 17.81 -14.39 -12.03
CA ASP A 123 16.37 -14.57 -12.17
C ASP A 123 15.55 -13.73 -11.16
N ARG A 124 16.20 -13.07 -10.21
CA ARG A 124 15.52 -12.36 -9.12
C ARG A 124 14.51 -11.33 -9.62
N ALA A 125 14.88 -10.50 -10.59
CA ALA A 125 13.98 -9.47 -11.13
C ALA A 125 12.67 -10.07 -11.67
N LYS A 126 12.77 -11.18 -12.43
CA LYS A 126 11.62 -11.91 -12.96
C LYS A 126 10.74 -12.49 -11.86
N ARG A 127 11.35 -13.06 -10.81
CA ARG A 127 10.63 -13.71 -9.71
C ARG A 127 9.94 -12.68 -8.78
N PHE A 128 10.59 -11.56 -8.48
CA PHE A 128 9.95 -10.46 -7.77
C PHE A 128 8.82 -9.83 -8.59
N GLY A 129 8.97 -9.74 -9.92
CA GLY A 129 7.87 -9.33 -10.80
C GLY A 129 6.65 -10.26 -10.71
N MET A 130 6.86 -11.58 -10.66
CA MET A 130 5.78 -12.56 -10.45
C MET A 130 5.13 -12.40 -9.07
N LEU A 131 5.92 -12.14 -8.03
CA LEU A 131 5.40 -11.87 -6.69
C LEU A 131 4.54 -10.60 -6.69
N GLY A 132 5.01 -9.52 -7.30
CA GLY A 132 4.25 -8.28 -7.49
C GLY A 132 2.95 -8.49 -8.26
N ALA A 133 2.93 -9.38 -9.27
CA ALA A 133 1.71 -9.73 -9.99
C ALA A 133 0.69 -10.42 -9.07
N MET A 134 1.13 -11.31 -8.16
CA MET A 134 0.23 -11.94 -7.18
C MET A 134 -0.36 -10.92 -6.21
N PHE A 135 0.45 -9.97 -5.74
CA PHE A 135 -0.03 -8.83 -4.96
C PHE A 135 -1.12 -8.06 -5.72
N GLY A 136 -0.85 -7.71 -6.98
CA GLY A 136 -1.79 -6.96 -7.82
C GLY A 136 -3.11 -7.71 -8.05
N ILE A 137 -3.07 -8.99 -8.38
CA ILE A 137 -4.27 -9.81 -8.59
C ILE A 137 -5.11 -9.88 -7.31
N GLY A 138 -4.48 -10.12 -6.16
CA GLY A 138 -5.17 -10.16 -4.88
C GLY A 138 -5.85 -8.83 -4.55
N PHE A 139 -5.18 -7.71 -4.78
CA PHE A 139 -5.71 -6.36 -4.57
C PHE A 139 -6.77 -5.93 -5.59
N ILE A 140 -6.84 -6.55 -6.75
CA ILE A 140 -7.89 -6.31 -7.75
C ILE A 140 -9.15 -7.11 -7.41
N LEU A 141 -8.99 -8.42 -7.16
CA LEU A 141 -10.12 -9.33 -6.95
C LEU A 141 -10.68 -9.24 -5.53
N GLY A 142 -9.82 -9.01 -4.54
CA GLY A 142 -10.21 -8.94 -3.14
C GLY A 142 -11.36 -7.96 -2.87
N PRO A 143 -11.25 -6.68 -3.25
CA PRO A 143 -12.31 -5.71 -3.02
C PRO A 143 -13.64 -6.04 -3.69
N VAL A 144 -13.64 -6.67 -4.86
CA VAL A 144 -14.88 -7.10 -5.52
C VAL A 144 -15.57 -8.20 -4.69
N ILE A 145 -14.81 -9.22 -4.31
CA ILE A 145 -15.33 -10.31 -3.49
C ILE A 145 -15.83 -9.74 -2.15
N GLY A 146 -15.04 -8.89 -1.52
CA GLY A 146 -15.39 -8.24 -0.26
C GLY A 146 -16.60 -7.33 -0.37
N GLY A 147 -16.72 -6.58 -1.45
CA GLY A 147 -17.86 -5.73 -1.74
C GLY A 147 -19.16 -6.53 -1.92
N ILE A 148 -19.11 -7.62 -2.70
CA ILE A 148 -20.26 -8.50 -2.92
C ILE A 148 -20.69 -9.15 -1.60
N LEU A 149 -19.77 -9.76 -0.86
CA LEU A 149 -20.06 -10.39 0.42
C LEU A 149 -20.55 -9.36 1.46
N GLY A 150 -19.92 -8.19 1.53
CA GLY A 150 -20.29 -7.12 2.44
C GLY A 150 -21.61 -6.44 2.10
N GLY A 151 -22.07 -6.55 0.84
CA GLY A 151 -23.42 -6.16 0.42
C GLY A 151 -24.51 -7.10 0.93
N ILE A 152 -24.17 -8.35 1.27
CA ILE A 152 -25.08 -9.34 1.87
C ILE A 152 -25.07 -9.16 3.39
N ASP A 153 -23.90 -9.22 4.02
CA ASP A 153 -23.70 -9.04 5.44
C ASP A 153 -22.27 -8.53 5.71
N LEU A 154 -22.11 -7.53 6.61
CA LEU A 154 -20.82 -6.89 6.88
C LEU A 154 -19.79 -7.82 7.55
N HIS A 155 -20.22 -8.93 8.18
CA HIS A 155 -19.32 -9.87 8.84
C HIS A 155 -18.80 -10.95 7.88
N LEU A 156 -19.54 -11.28 6.82
CA LEU A 156 -19.17 -12.32 5.84
C LEU A 156 -17.78 -12.12 5.21
N PRO A 157 -17.38 -10.91 4.79
CA PRO A 157 -16.03 -10.68 4.24
C PRO A 157 -14.92 -11.07 5.22
N PHE A 158 -15.10 -10.79 6.51
CA PHE A 158 -14.12 -11.12 7.53
C PHE A 158 -14.05 -12.62 7.81
N PHE A 159 -15.19 -13.32 7.83
CA PHE A 159 -15.21 -14.77 7.90
C PHE A 159 -14.55 -15.41 6.68
N ALA A 160 -14.85 -14.93 5.48
CA ALA A 160 -14.24 -15.41 4.25
C ALA A 160 -12.71 -15.20 4.26
N ALA A 161 -12.24 -14.02 4.66
CA ALA A 161 -10.82 -13.73 4.81
C ALA A 161 -10.15 -14.61 5.87
N GLY A 162 -10.84 -14.87 6.99
CA GLY A 162 -10.38 -15.78 8.04
C GLY A 162 -10.23 -17.22 7.54
N VAL A 163 -11.21 -17.72 6.79
CA VAL A 163 -11.15 -19.06 6.16
C VAL A 163 -10.01 -19.14 5.15
N LEU A 164 -9.82 -18.10 4.31
CA LEU A 164 -8.69 -18.03 3.38
C LEU A 164 -7.35 -18.02 4.11
N ALA A 165 -7.23 -17.30 5.21
CA ALA A 165 -6.00 -17.28 6.02
C ALA A 165 -5.72 -18.65 6.67
N LEU A 166 -6.75 -19.37 7.16
CA LEU A 166 -6.61 -20.75 7.65
C LEU A 166 -6.23 -21.73 6.53
N ALA A 167 -6.84 -21.58 5.35
CA ALA A 167 -6.47 -22.38 4.18
C ALA A 167 -5.01 -22.13 3.77
N ASN A 168 -4.56 -20.87 3.82
CA ASN A 168 -3.18 -20.49 3.57
C ASN A 168 -2.21 -21.05 4.63
N LEU A 169 -2.61 -21.03 5.90
CA LEU A 169 -1.87 -21.66 7.00
C LEU A 169 -1.73 -23.17 6.78
N ALA A 170 -2.84 -23.86 6.47
CA ALA A 170 -2.82 -25.30 6.19
C ALA A 170 -1.95 -25.61 4.96
N TYR A 171 -2.13 -24.86 3.88
CA TYR A 171 -1.31 -25.01 2.68
C TYR A 171 0.19 -24.80 2.99
N GLY A 172 0.53 -23.74 3.71
CA GLY A 172 1.89 -23.46 4.13
C GLY A 172 2.46 -24.55 5.05
N TRP A 173 1.62 -25.09 5.92
CA TRP A 173 2.04 -26.17 6.83
C TRP A 173 2.40 -27.45 6.08
N PHE A 174 1.59 -27.88 5.12
CA PHE A 174 1.81 -29.15 4.42
C PHE A 174 2.69 -29.04 3.20
N VAL A 175 2.77 -27.88 2.54
CA VAL A 175 3.33 -27.78 1.18
C VAL A 175 4.53 -26.81 1.11
N LEU A 176 4.61 -25.79 1.96
CA LEU A 176 5.70 -24.80 1.87
C LEU A 176 7.00 -25.37 2.48
N PRO A 177 8.07 -25.58 1.70
CA PRO A 177 9.36 -26.01 2.23
C PRO A 177 10.08 -24.85 2.94
N GLU A 178 11.06 -25.18 3.79
CA GLU A 178 11.96 -24.15 4.35
C GLU A 178 12.96 -23.69 3.26
N SER A 179 13.15 -22.37 3.13
CA SER A 179 14.10 -21.81 2.16
C SER A 179 15.47 -21.53 2.76
N LEU A 180 15.55 -21.29 4.07
CA LEU A 180 16.77 -20.92 4.75
C LEU A 180 17.41 -22.12 5.44
N SER A 181 18.56 -22.59 4.93
CA SER A 181 19.27 -23.70 5.54
C SER A 181 19.76 -23.35 6.97
N PRO A 182 19.85 -24.32 7.89
CA PRO A 182 20.33 -24.07 9.25
C PRO A 182 21.70 -23.37 9.30
N ALA A 183 22.59 -23.67 8.35
CA ALA A 183 23.92 -23.06 8.26
C ALA A 183 23.90 -21.56 7.86
N GLN A 184 22.83 -21.11 7.24
CA GLN A 184 22.67 -19.71 6.81
C GLN A 184 21.91 -18.86 7.82
N ARG A 185 21.42 -19.46 8.89
CA ARG A 185 20.69 -18.74 9.95
C ARG A 185 21.62 -17.81 10.72
N ARG A 186 21.12 -16.62 11.03
CA ARG A 186 21.88 -15.59 11.75
C ARG A 186 21.22 -15.27 13.10
N PRO A 187 22.03 -14.93 14.14
CA PRO A 187 21.45 -14.43 15.40
C PRO A 187 20.68 -13.12 15.15
N VAL A 188 19.65 -12.87 15.95
CA VAL A 188 18.88 -11.63 15.87
C VAL A 188 19.74 -10.46 16.31
N ASP A 189 19.96 -9.50 15.42
CA ASP A 189 20.56 -8.22 15.75
C ASP A 189 19.45 -7.16 15.91
N TRP A 190 19.09 -6.91 17.17
CA TRP A 190 18.02 -5.95 17.52
C TRP A 190 18.35 -4.50 17.13
N TRP A 191 19.63 -4.16 16.99
CA TRP A 191 20.05 -2.83 16.56
C TRP A 191 19.80 -2.62 15.07
N GLN A 192 20.02 -3.63 14.25
CA GLN A 192 19.72 -3.59 12.83
C GLN A 192 18.22 -3.71 12.55
N ALA A 193 17.46 -4.34 13.45
CA ALA A 193 16.00 -4.42 13.38
C ALA A 193 15.28 -3.10 13.74
N ASN A 194 16.01 -1.99 13.95
CA ASN A 194 15.42 -0.69 14.23
C ASN A 194 14.93 -0.01 12.93
N PRO A 195 13.62 0.22 12.75
CA PRO A 195 13.09 0.82 11.53
C PRO A 195 13.57 2.27 11.30
N LEU A 196 13.95 2.99 12.35
CA LEU A 196 14.45 4.37 12.27
C LEU A 196 15.90 4.45 11.74
N SER A 197 16.68 3.37 11.81
CA SER A 197 18.06 3.36 11.31
C SER A 197 18.11 3.55 9.79
N SER A 198 17.20 2.93 9.06
CA SER A 198 17.08 3.06 7.60
C SER A 198 16.71 4.47 7.16
N PHE A 199 15.94 5.20 7.98
CA PHE A 199 15.55 6.58 7.68
C PHE A 199 16.73 7.56 7.78
N LYS A 200 17.60 7.41 8.78
CA LYS A 200 18.82 8.24 8.89
C LYS A 200 19.74 8.10 7.66
N LYS A 201 19.85 6.88 7.14
CA LYS A 201 20.65 6.59 5.94
C LYS A 201 20.06 7.23 4.69
N LEU A 202 18.72 7.26 4.55
CA LEU A 202 18.04 7.91 3.42
C LEU A 202 18.34 9.42 3.34
N VAL A 203 18.30 10.10 4.49
CA VAL A 203 18.58 11.54 4.57
C VAL A 203 20.07 11.86 4.27
N ALA A 204 20.96 10.91 4.56
CA ALA A 204 22.40 11.04 4.35
C ALA A 204 22.83 10.84 2.88
N LEU A 205 21.98 10.30 2.00
CA LEU A 205 22.30 10.09 0.59
C LEU A 205 22.47 11.42 -0.15
N LYS A 206 23.72 11.73 -0.55
CA LYS A 206 24.05 12.92 -1.32
C LYS A 206 23.41 12.88 -2.72
N GLY A 207 22.75 13.96 -3.13
CA GLY A 207 22.14 14.09 -4.47
C GLY A 207 20.70 13.64 -4.61
N VAL A 208 20.14 12.90 -3.67
CA VAL A 208 18.76 12.34 -3.73
C VAL A 208 17.75 13.08 -2.85
N GLY A 209 18.17 14.05 -2.02
CA GLY A 209 17.35 14.68 -1.00
C GLY A 209 15.99 15.23 -1.48
N LEU A 210 15.96 15.90 -2.65
CA LEU A 210 14.69 16.38 -3.21
C LEU A 210 13.81 15.22 -3.74
N LEU A 211 14.40 14.16 -4.31
CA LEU A 211 13.64 12.98 -4.75
C LEU A 211 13.03 12.22 -3.56
N VAL A 212 13.69 12.18 -2.43
CA VAL A 212 13.14 11.65 -1.17
C VAL A 212 11.88 12.43 -0.77
N GLY A 213 11.93 13.77 -0.84
CA GLY A 213 10.75 14.61 -0.61
C GLY A 213 9.62 14.33 -1.61
N VAL A 214 9.94 14.15 -2.89
CA VAL A 214 8.95 13.77 -3.92
C VAL A 214 8.26 12.46 -3.56
N ILE A 215 9.03 11.42 -3.20
CA ILE A 215 8.47 10.10 -2.82
C ILE A 215 7.66 10.23 -1.54
N GLY A 216 8.14 11.00 -0.55
CA GLY A 216 7.42 11.21 0.71
C GLY A 216 6.07 11.88 0.51
N PHE A 217 6.01 12.99 -0.21
CA PHE A 217 4.75 13.69 -0.46
C PHE A 217 3.81 12.90 -1.38
N ALA A 218 4.32 12.27 -2.44
CA ALA A 218 3.53 11.43 -3.32
C ALA A 218 2.99 10.18 -2.60
N GLY A 219 3.81 9.53 -1.76
CA GLY A 219 3.42 8.43 -0.91
C GLY A 219 2.35 8.84 0.12
N LEU A 220 2.55 9.98 0.79
CA LEU A 220 1.59 10.51 1.74
C LEU A 220 0.25 10.82 1.08
N ALA A 221 0.25 11.42 -0.12
CA ALA A 221 -0.97 11.66 -0.89
C ALA A 221 -1.69 10.35 -1.24
N GLN A 222 -0.94 9.34 -1.69
CA GLN A 222 -1.50 8.05 -2.08
C GLN A 222 -2.08 7.27 -0.90
N PHE A 223 -1.37 7.18 0.24
CA PHE A 223 -1.88 6.50 1.43
C PHE A 223 -3.03 7.29 2.08
N SER A 224 -3.03 8.62 2.01
CA SER A 224 -4.18 9.44 2.42
C SER A 224 -5.41 9.13 1.57
N LEU A 225 -5.25 9.04 0.25
CA LEU A 225 -6.33 8.64 -0.66
C LEU A 225 -6.88 7.25 -0.29
N TYR A 226 -6.02 6.26 -0.06
CA TYR A 226 -6.45 4.92 0.34
C TYR A 226 -7.24 4.94 1.66
N THR A 227 -6.84 5.79 2.61
CA THR A 227 -7.55 5.94 3.88
C THR A 227 -8.95 6.49 3.71
N VAL A 228 -9.13 7.52 2.86
CA VAL A 228 -10.41 8.22 2.78
C VAL A 228 -11.32 7.72 1.65
N TRP A 229 -10.83 6.91 0.71
CA TRP A 229 -11.57 6.51 -0.49
C TRP A 229 -12.94 5.94 -0.21
N VAL A 230 -13.01 4.90 0.63
CA VAL A 230 -14.27 4.22 0.97
C VAL A 230 -15.19 5.14 1.79
N LEU A 231 -14.64 5.86 2.77
CA LEU A 231 -15.40 6.83 3.56
C LEU A 231 -15.97 7.94 2.69
N TYR A 232 -15.19 8.46 1.75
CA TYR A 232 -15.61 9.51 0.82
C TYR A 232 -16.71 9.02 -0.10
N GLY A 233 -16.55 7.82 -0.69
CA GLY A 233 -17.57 7.21 -1.54
C GLY A 233 -18.89 7.00 -0.81
N SER A 234 -18.83 6.52 0.43
CA SER A 234 -20.00 6.33 1.27
C SER A 234 -20.67 7.66 1.66
N LEU A 235 -19.90 8.67 2.07
CA LEU A 235 -20.42 9.98 2.45
C LEU A 235 -20.98 10.77 1.25
N ARG A 236 -20.24 10.83 0.15
CA ARG A 236 -20.56 11.68 -1.01
C ARG A 236 -21.68 11.11 -1.88
N PHE A 237 -21.67 9.80 -2.09
CA PHE A 237 -22.51 9.12 -3.07
C PHE A 237 -23.45 8.07 -2.44
N GLY A 238 -23.37 7.85 -1.13
CA GLY A 238 -24.13 6.79 -0.47
C GLY A 238 -23.67 5.38 -0.84
N TRP A 239 -22.41 5.21 -1.28
CA TRP A 239 -21.89 3.92 -1.68
C TRP A 239 -21.82 2.94 -0.50
N GLY A 240 -22.36 1.76 -0.72
CA GLY A 240 -22.16 0.61 0.16
C GLY A 240 -20.86 -0.14 -0.14
N PRO A 241 -20.65 -1.29 0.52
CA PRO A 241 -19.49 -2.14 0.27
C PRO A 241 -19.34 -2.56 -1.20
N SER A 242 -20.45 -2.85 -1.88
CA SER A 242 -20.47 -3.34 -3.25
C SER A 242 -19.94 -2.27 -4.24
N GLU A 243 -20.46 -1.05 -4.19
CA GLU A 243 -20.05 0.05 -5.06
C GLU A 243 -18.58 0.43 -4.79
N ASN A 244 -18.18 0.47 -3.51
CA ASN A 244 -16.78 0.70 -3.14
C ASN A 244 -15.87 -0.43 -3.67
N GLY A 245 -16.30 -1.68 -3.60
CA GLY A 245 -15.58 -2.82 -4.17
C GLY A 245 -15.35 -2.68 -5.67
N TRP A 246 -16.39 -2.33 -6.43
CA TRP A 246 -16.29 -2.09 -7.88
C TRP A 246 -15.40 -0.89 -8.23
N SER A 247 -15.43 0.18 -7.44
CA SER A 247 -14.58 1.35 -7.67
C SER A 247 -13.09 1.00 -7.49
N LEU A 248 -12.75 0.22 -6.46
CA LEU A 248 -11.39 -0.26 -6.22
C LEU A 248 -10.94 -1.25 -7.31
N PHE A 249 -11.84 -2.09 -7.81
CA PHE A 249 -11.58 -2.94 -8.96
C PHE A 249 -11.22 -2.13 -10.21
N ALA A 250 -11.97 -1.07 -10.50
CA ALA A 250 -11.68 -0.18 -11.62
C ALA A 250 -10.27 0.43 -11.50
N VAL A 251 -9.90 0.92 -10.31
CA VAL A 251 -8.53 1.40 -10.02
C VAL A 251 -7.49 0.30 -10.26
N GLY A 252 -7.79 -0.92 -9.79
CA GLY A 252 -6.91 -2.08 -9.96
C GLY A 252 -6.70 -2.46 -11.42
N ILE A 253 -7.76 -2.48 -12.22
CA ILE A 253 -7.69 -2.77 -13.68
C ILE A 253 -6.85 -1.71 -14.40
N VAL A 254 -7.08 -0.41 -14.12
CA VAL A 254 -6.29 0.67 -14.73
C VAL A 254 -4.81 0.51 -14.35
N SER A 255 -4.51 0.22 -13.07
CA SER A 255 -3.15 -0.03 -12.61
C SER A 255 -2.51 -1.23 -13.32
N ALA A 256 -3.24 -2.34 -13.47
CA ALA A 256 -2.76 -3.54 -14.16
C ALA A 256 -2.47 -3.28 -15.65
N VAL A 257 -3.36 -2.58 -16.35
CA VAL A 257 -3.18 -2.20 -17.75
C VAL A 257 -1.95 -1.29 -17.92
N VAL A 258 -1.80 -0.31 -17.05
CA VAL A 258 -0.66 0.62 -17.13
C VAL A 258 0.63 -0.10 -16.78
N GLN A 259 0.71 -0.77 -15.64
CA GLN A 259 1.95 -1.38 -15.16
C GLN A 259 2.33 -2.64 -15.97
N GLY A 260 1.35 -3.46 -16.36
CA GLY A 260 1.58 -4.69 -17.12
C GLY A 260 1.76 -4.49 -18.64
N GLY A 261 1.10 -3.46 -19.23
CA GLY A 261 1.04 -3.29 -20.68
C GLY A 261 1.67 -2.01 -21.22
N LEU A 262 1.45 -0.87 -20.54
CA LEU A 262 1.80 0.44 -21.10
C LEU A 262 3.10 1.01 -20.55
N LEU A 263 3.48 0.69 -19.31
CA LEU A 263 4.61 1.30 -18.61
C LEU A 263 5.92 1.22 -19.39
N GLY A 264 6.25 0.03 -19.95
CA GLY A 264 7.47 -0.13 -20.72
C GLY A 264 7.51 0.73 -22.00
N ARG A 265 6.35 0.87 -22.68
CA ARG A 265 6.23 1.74 -23.87
C ARG A 265 6.33 3.22 -23.49
N LEU A 266 5.68 3.62 -22.39
CA LEU A 266 5.70 5.00 -21.89
C LEU A 266 7.11 5.39 -21.44
N LEU A 267 7.82 4.52 -20.72
CA LEU A 267 9.21 4.74 -20.31
C LEU A 267 10.16 4.89 -21.51
N LYS A 268 10.01 4.03 -22.53
CA LYS A 268 10.81 4.12 -23.77
C LYS A 268 10.54 5.42 -24.54
N ARG A 269 9.27 5.86 -24.60
CA ARG A 269 8.87 7.03 -25.39
C ARG A 269 9.16 8.36 -24.70
N PHE A 270 8.90 8.48 -23.39
CA PHE A 270 8.96 9.75 -22.66
C PHE A 270 10.16 9.83 -21.70
N GLY A 271 10.75 8.70 -21.35
CA GLY A 271 11.77 8.58 -20.31
C GLY A 271 11.19 8.72 -18.89
N PRO A 272 11.92 8.25 -17.86
CA PRO A 272 11.41 8.19 -16.49
C PRO A 272 11.15 9.57 -15.87
N LYS A 273 11.97 10.59 -16.18
CA LYS A 273 11.80 11.95 -15.63
C LYS A 273 10.52 12.63 -16.10
N ARG A 274 10.26 12.60 -17.42
CA ARG A 274 9.04 13.21 -18.00
C ARG A 274 7.79 12.45 -17.57
N LEU A 275 7.88 11.12 -17.52
CA LEU A 275 6.78 10.28 -17.10
C LEU A 275 6.43 10.50 -15.62
N ALA A 276 7.42 10.65 -14.73
CA ALA A 276 7.19 10.99 -13.33
C ALA A 276 6.48 12.35 -13.18
N VAL A 277 6.95 13.40 -13.89
CA VAL A 277 6.33 14.73 -13.82
C VAL A 277 4.91 14.71 -14.38
N ALA A 278 4.69 14.08 -15.55
CA ALA A 278 3.37 13.98 -16.15
C ALA A 278 2.40 13.16 -15.29
N GLY A 279 2.88 12.09 -14.66
CA GLY A 279 2.09 11.28 -13.74
C GLY A 279 1.71 12.03 -12.45
N LEU A 280 2.66 12.78 -11.86
CA LEU A 280 2.39 13.63 -10.69
C LEU A 280 1.35 14.71 -11.01
N LEU A 281 1.44 15.34 -12.17
CA LEU A 281 0.45 16.32 -12.64
C LEU A 281 -0.92 15.66 -12.86
N SER A 282 -0.96 14.52 -13.57
CA SER A 282 -2.18 13.76 -13.80
C SER A 282 -2.88 13.39 -12.49
N SER A 283 -2.12 12.87 -11.50
CA SER A 283 -2.66 12.52 -10.19
C SER A 283 -3.15 13.75 -9.41
N SER A 284 -2.43 14.88 -9.45
CA SER A 284 -2.90 16.12 -8.81
C SER A 284 -4.25 16.55 -9.37
N LEU A 285 -4.40 16.54 -10.71
CA LEU A 285 -5.66 16.89 -11.37
C LEU A 285 -6.75 15.87 -11.07
N ALA A 286 -6.42 14.59 -11.03
CA ALA A 286 -7.36 13.53 -10.67
C ALA A 286 -7.91 13.71 -9.25
N PHE A 287 -7.05 14.04 -8.28
CA PHE A 287 -7.47 14.28 -6.90
C PHE A 287 -8.41 15.49 -6.80
N VAL A 288 -8.15 16.56 -7.55
CA VAL A 288 -9.10 17.70 -7.68
C VAL A 288 -10.40 17.22 -8.32
N GLY A 289 -10.32 16.45 -9.40
CA GLY A 289 -11.50 15.91 -10.09
C GLY A 289 -12.38 15.06 -9.19
N TRP A 290 -11.79 14.17 -8.37
CA TRP A 290 -12.52 13.38 -7.40
C TRP A 290 -13.13 14.26 -6.29
N GLY A 291 -12.43 15.28 -5.81
CA GLY A 291 -12.96 16.22 -4.81
C GLY A 291 -14.15 17.04 -5.30
N LEU A 292 -14.20 17.35 -6.61
CA LEU A 292 -15.28 18.08 -7.26
C LEU A 292 -16.39 17.17 -7.80
N ALA A 293 -16.22 15.85 -7.79
CA ALA A 293 -17.21 14.92 -8.33
C ALA A 293 -18.53 15.01 -7.57
N THR A 294 -19.62 15.18 -8.32
CA THR A 294 -20.99 15.25 -7.80
C THR A 294 -21.83 14.03 -8.15
N GLN A 295 -21.37 13.24 -9.11
CA GLN A 295 -22.05 12.03 -9.57
C GLN A 295 -21.13 10.82 -9.52
N PRO A 296 -21.63 9.62 -9.20
CA PRO A 296 -20.83 8.39 -9.12
C PRO A 296 -20.00 8.08 -10.36
N TRP A 297 -20.55 8.29 -11.56
CA TRP A 297 -19.84 8.01 -12.82
C TRP A 297 -18.60 8.88 -13.02
N MET A 298 -18.55 10.10 -12.42
CA MET A 298 -17.39 10.98 -12.50
C MET A 298 -16.17 10.37 -11.82
N MET A 299 -16.37 9.58 -10.75
CA MET A 299 -15.28 8.85 -10.09
C MET A 299 -14.60 7.89 -11.07
N TYR A 300 -15.39 7.12 -11.83
CA TYR A 300 -14.87 6.19 -12.83
C TYR A 300 -14.22 6.90 -14.01
N ALA A 301 -14.80 8.02 -14.47
CA ALA A 301 -14.23 8.81 -15.54
C ALA A 301 -12.84 9.35 -15.17
N VAL A 302 -12.68 9.86 -13.94
CA VAL A 302 -11.38 10.33 -13.43
C VAL A 302 -10.40 9.16 -13.23
N ILE A 303 -10.85 7.99 -12.76
CA ILE A 303 -10.01 6.78 -12.70
C ILE A 303 -9.45 6.45 -14.09
N ALA A 304 -10.32 6.43 -15.11
CA ALA A 304 -9.93 6.16 -16.50
C ALA A 304 -8.99 7.23 -17.08
N ALA A 305 -9.17 8.50 -16.71
CA ALA A 305 -8.32 9.60 -17.16
C ALA A 305 -6.93 9.61 -16.49
N ASN A 306 -6.78 9.06 -15.27
CA ASN A 306 -5.54 9.09 -14.48
C ASN A 306 -4.56 7.94 -14.82
N LEU A 307 -4.46 7.55 -16.08
CA LEU A 307 -3.54 6.48 -16.53
C LEU A 307 -2.08 6.78 -16.18
N LEU A 308 -1.64 8.02 -16.34
CA LEU A 308 -0.25 8.41 -16.07
C LEU A 308 0.07 8.39 -14.57
N GLY A 309 -0.92 8.62 -13.73
CA GLY A 309 -0.77 8.54 -12.27
C GLY A 309 -0.35 7.14 -11.79
N ALA A 310 -0.85 6.08 -12.43
CA ALA A 310 -0.47 4.71 -12.11
C ALA A 310 1.03 4.39 -12.40
N ALA A 311 1.71 5.23 -13.20
CA ALA A 311 3.13 5.07 -13.51
C ALA A 311 4.07 5.83 -12.55
N VAL A 312 3.55 6.67 -11.64
CA VAL A 312 4.36 7.54 -10.75
C VAL A 312 5.32 6.72 -9.89
N ALA A 313 4.80 5.75 -9.14
CA ALA A 313 5.60 4.96 -8.21
C ALA A 313 6.76 4.24 -8.91
N ALA A 314 6.47 3.56 -10.02
CA ALA A 314 7.49 2.84 -10.79
C ALA A 314 8.54 3.79 -11.40
N SER A 315 8.11 4.96 -11.90
CA SER A 315 9.02 5.97 -12.46
C SER A 315 9.95 6.55 -11.39
N LEU A 316 9.42 6.87 -10.19
CA LEU A 316 10.21 7.41 -9.08
C LEU A 316 11.17 6.36 -8.52
N GLN A 317 10.72 5.11 -8.35
CA GLN A 317 11.60 4.02 -7.92
C GLN A 317 12.75 3.79 -8.91
N GLY A 318 12.47 3.79 -10.21
CA GLY A 318 13.50 3.68 -11.24
C GLY A 318 14.51 4.83 -11.20
N LEU A 319 14.06 6.08 -10.97
CA LEU A 319 14.93 7.24 -10.84
C LEU A 319 15.84 7.18 -9.61
N VAL A 320 15.32 6.71 -8.48
CA VAL A 320 16.11 6.55 -7.25
C VAL A 320 17.10 5.40 -7.39
N SER A 321 16.66 4.29 -7.95
CA SER A 321 17.54 3.13 -8.22
C SER A 321 18.70 3.50 -9.14
N ALA A 322 18.43 4.29 -10.21
CA ALA A 322 19.45 4.75 -11.14
C ALA A 322 20.38 5.84 -10.57
N ALA A 323 19.97 6.54 -9.51
CA ALA A 323 20.78 7.57 -8.85
C ALA A 323 21.64 7.00 -7.71
N ALA A 324 21.41 5.78 -7.28
CA ALA A 324 22.18 5.09 -6.25
C ALA A 324 23.34 4.30 -6.87
N ASP A 325 24.52 4.37 -6.24
CA ASP A 325 25.63 3.51 -6.62
C ASP A 325 25.27 2.04 -6.42
N GLU A 326 25.80 1.14 -7.26
CA GLU A 326 25.48 -0.31 -7.22
C GLU A 326 25.69 -0.92 -5.83
N HIS A 327 26.71 -0.48 -5.09
CA HIS A 327 27.04 -0.97 -3.75
C HIS A 327 26.05 -0.56 -2.66
N VAL A 328 25.29 0.54 -2.85
CA VAL A 328 24.33 1.08 -1.87
C VAL A 328 22.87 0.99 -2.35
N GLN A 329 22.63 0.39 -3.52
CA GLN A 329 21.29 0.30 -4.11
C GLN A 329 20.27 -0.40 -3.19
N GLY A 330 20.67 -1.52 -2.56
CA GLY A 330 19.81 -2.24 -1.61
C GLY A 330 19.48 -1.40 -0.37
N GLU A 331 20.44 -0.64 0.15
CA GLU A 331 20.25 0.26 1.28
C GLU A 331 19.32 1.43 0.92
N THR A 332 19.48 1.99 -0.27
CA THR A 332 18.63 3.06 -0.80
C THR A 332 17.18 2.59 -0.96
N MET A 333 16.97 1.41 -1.53
CA MET A 333 15.62 0.85 -1.70
C MET A 333 14.97 0.48 -0.36
N GLY A 334 15.76 -0.01 0.61
CA GLY A 334 15.30 -0.23 1.99
C GLY A 334 14.86 1.07 2.67
N ALA A 335 15.60 2.16 2.44
CA ALA A 335 15.27 3.47 2.97
C ALA A 335 13.98 4.07 2.32
N VAL A 336 13.78 3.88 1.01
CA VAL A 336 12.51 4.23 0.32
C VAL A 336 11.34 3.43 0.89
N SER A 337 11.53 2.14 1.15
CA SER A 337 10.51 1.30 1.78
C SER A 337 10.15 1.79 3.18
N SER A 338 11.14 2.19 3.99
CA SER A 338 10.91 2.76 5.33
C SER A 338 10.15 4.09 5.26
N LEU A 339 10.44 4.95 4.26
CA LEU A 339 9.70 6.19 4.03
C LEU A 339 8.23 5.89 3.66
N ASN A 340 7.99 4.93 2.77
CA ASN A 340 6.63 4.51 2.42
C ASN A 340 5.87 3.98 3.64
N SER A 341 6.52 3.19 4.49
CA SER A 341 5.90 2.70 5.73
C SER A 341 5.57 3.85 6.70
N LEU A 342 6.45 4.84 6.82
CA LEU A 342 6.18 6.03 7.63
C LEU A 342 5.01 6.84 7.09
N THR A 343 4.93 7.05 5.76
CA THR A 343 3.81 7.74 5.13
C THR A 343 2.50 6.97 5.30
N ALA A 344 2.53 5.64 5.31
CA ALA A 344 1.36 4.80 5.60
C ALA A 344 0.83 4.97 7.03
N VAL A 345 1.73 5.22 8.01
CA VAL A 345 1.34 5.53 9.40
C VAL A 345 0.78 6.95 9.53
N LEU A 346 1.40 7.94 8.87
CA LEU A 346 1.01 9.35 8.97
C LEU A 346 -0.27 9.66 8.21
N ALA A 347 -0.53 8.99 7.10
CA ALA A 347 -1.66 9.28 6.22
C ALA A 347 -3.03 9.18 6.92
N PRO A 348 -3.37 8.12 7.66
CA PRO A 348 -4.63 8.05 8.39
C PRO A 348 -4.75 9.12 9.47
N VAL A 349 -3.65 9.47 10.14
CA VAL A 349 -3.62 10.50 11.20
C VAL A 349 -3.94 11.89 10.64
N LEU A 350 -3.58 12.15 9.38
CA LEU A 350 -3.81 13.45 8.74
C LEU A 350 -5.13 13.48 7.96
N ALA A 351 -5.45 12.43 7.21
CA ALA A 351 -6.56 12.43 6.27
C ALA A 351 -7.92 12.10 6.93
N ALA A 352 -7.95 11.22 7.92
CA ALA A 352 -9.21 10.85 8.58
C ALA A 352 -9.83 12.00 9.40
N PRO A 353 -9.08 12.81 10.15
CA PRO A 353 -9.64 14.00 10.79
C PRO A 353 -10.23 15.01 9.80
N LEU A 354 -9.59 15.21 8.63
CA LEU A 354 -10.16 16.06 7.57
C LEU A 354 -11.49 15.53 7.08
N MET A 355 -11.63 14.20 6.93
CA MET A 355 -12.91 13.58 6.58
C MET A 355 -13.95 13.81 7.69
N ALA A 356 -13.57 13.67 8.95
CA ALA A 356 -14.44 13.91 10.09
C ALA A 356 -14.95 15.35 10.16
N THR A 357 -14.11 16.35 9.81
CA THR A 357 -14.52 17.77 9.86
C THR A 357 -15.55 18.14 8.79
N VAL A 358 -15.64 17.39 7.68
CA VAL A 358 -16.59 17.70 6.58
C VAL A 358 -17.78 16.75 6.52
N SER A 359 -17.79 15.71 7.35
CA SER A 359 -18.82 14.65 7.30
C SER A 359 -20.22 15.11 7.67
N HIS A 360 -20.36 16.26 8.35
CA HIS A 360 -21.64 16.87 8.71
C HIS A 360 -22.24 17.75 7.59
N LEU A 361 -21.48 18.02 6.54
CA LEU A 361 -21.92 18.90 5.45
C LEU A 361 -22.90 18.18 4.52
N PRO A 362 -23.81 18.92 3.85
CA PRO A 362 -24.68 18.34 2.81
C PRO A 362 -23.86 17.70 1.68
N THR A 363 -24.37 16.59 1.10
CA THR A 363 -23.67 15.85 0.05
C THR A 363 -23.38 16.68 -1.22
N THR A 364 -24.10 17.81 -1.40
CA THR A 364 -23.90 18.76 -2.52
C THR A 364 -22.77 19.76 -2.26
N ASP A 365 -22.30 19.90 -1.02
CA ASP A 365 -21.25 20.87 -0.65
C ASP A 365 -19.90 20.42 -1.20
N TRP A 366 -19.21 21.31 -1.92
CA TRP A 366 -17.89 21.03 -2.50
C TRP A 366 -16.81 20.80 -1.43
N ARG A 367 -16.99 21.34 -0.22
CA ARG A 367 -16.04 21.16 0.90
C ARG A 367 -15.92 19.72 1.37
N ILE A 368 -16.89 18.85 1.08
CA ILE A 368 -16.76 17.39 1.29
C ILE A 368 -15.53 16.83 0.59
N GLY A 369 -15.11 17.45 -0.53
CA GLY A 369 -13.88 17.12 -1.24
C GLY A 369 -12.58 17.49 -0.53
N ALA A 370 -12.61 18.13 0.65
CA ALA A 370 -11.41 18.59 1.34
C ALA A 370 -10.32 17.52 1.53
N PRO A 371 -10.61 16.25 1.88
CA PRO A 371 -9.58 15.21 1.93
C PRO A 371 -8.93 14.93 0.58
N MET A 372 -9.69 15.02 -0.52
CA MET A 372 -9.17 14.87 -1.88
C MET A 372 -8.31 16.07 -2.29
N PHE A 373 -8.72 17.28 -1.93
CA PHE A 373 -7.94 18.50 -2.17
C PHE A 373 -6.64 18.51 -1.36
N PHE A 374 -6.66 17.97 -0.14
CA PHE A 374 -5.45 17.74 0.64
C PHE A 374 -4.48 16.80 -0.09
N CYS A 375 -4.97 15.66 -0.62
CA CYS A 375 -4.16 14.76 -1.44
C CYS A 375 -3.62 15.47 -2.69
N ALA A 376 -4.43 16.31 -3.36
CA ALA A 376 -4.01 17.11 -4.51
C ALA A 376 -2.89 18.10 -4.15
N GLY A 377 -2.97 18.75 -3.00
CA GLY A 377 -1.95 19.67 -2.48
C GLY A 377 -0.62 18.95 -2.24
N LEU A 378 -0.65 17.79 -1.57
CA LEU A 378 0.54 16.96 -1.34
C LEU A 378 1.17 16.50 -2.65
N GLN A 379 0.35 16.07 -3.61
CA GLN A 379 0.81 15.63 -4.93
C GLN A 379 1.38 16.81 -5.74
N GLY A 380 0.76 18.00 -5.61
CA GLY A 380 1.26 19.24 -6.19
C GLY A 380 2.63 19.66 -5.61
N LEU A 381 2.83 19.51 -4.30
CA LEU A 381 4.13 19.71 -3.66
C LEU A 381 5.18 18.73 -4.20
N ALA A 382 4.81 17.45 -4.33
CA ALA A 382 5.68 16.45 -4.94
C ALA A 382 6.05 16.83 -6.38
N LEU A 383 5.09 17.32 -7.19
CA LEU A 383 5.32 17.81 -8.54
C LEU A 383 6.30 18.99 -8.58
N VAL A 384 6.12 20.00 -7.72
CA VAL A 384 7.02 21.16 -7.64
C VAL A 384 8.44 20.72 -7.28
N LEU A 385 8.59 19.86 -6.27
CA LEU A 385 9.90 19.33 -5.88
C LEU A 385 10.56 18.53 -6.99
N ALA A 386 9.80 17.71 -7.73
CA ALA A 386 10.30 16.94 -8.86
C ALA A 386 10.83 17.87 -9.98
N VAL A 387 10.05 18.90 -10.36
CA VAL A 387 10.44 19.88 -11.37
C VAL A 387 11.69 20.65 -10.94
N LEU A 388 11.75 21.08 -9.67
CA LEU A 388 12.92 21.77 -9.12
C LEU A 388 14.18 20.88 -9.14
N HIS A 389 14.02 19.60 -8.75
CA HIS A 389 15.12 18.63 -8.77
C HIS A 389 15.68 18.45 -10.18
N PHE A 390 14.82 18.19 -11.16
CA PHE A 390 15.27 17.95 -12.54
C PHE A 390 15.84 19.20 -13.21
N ARG A 391 15.32 20.40 -12.91
CA ARG A 391 15.90 21.67 -13.37
C ARG A 391 17.30 21.90 -12.78
N ARG A 392 17.51 21.63 -11.49
CA ARG A 392 18.83 21.74 -10.85
C ARG A 392 19.84 20.75 -11.44
N GLN A 393 19.41 19.53 -11.72
CA GLN A 393 20.24 18.50 -12.34
C GLN A 393 20.66 18.92 -13.76
N ALA A 394 19.75 19.46 -14.57
CA ALA A 394 20.04 19.96 -15.90
C ALA A 394 21.06 21.12 -15.89
N ARG A 395 20.98 22.02 -14.91
CA ARG A 395 21.90 23.16 -14.77
C ARG A 395 23.30 22.74 -14.31
N ARG A 396 23.46 21.63 -13.61
CA ARG A 396 24.74 21.12 -13.10
C ARG A 396 25.54 20.33 -14.14
N GLY A 397 25.03 20.14 -15.36
CA GLY A 397 25.71 19.44 -16.44
C GLY A 397 26.01 17.97 -16.19
N THR A 398 25.38 17.34 -15.20
CA THR A 398 25.52 15.91 -14.91
C THR A 398 24.95 15.11 -16.09
N PRO A 399 25.72 14.19 -16.72
CA PRO A 399 25.26 13.47 -17.90
C PRO A 399 23.95 12.75 -17.61
N ALA A 400 23.01 12.86 -18.55
CA ALA A 400 21.77 12.09 -18.50
C ALA A 400 22.13 10.61 -18.43
N VAL A 401 21.58 9.89 -17.45
CA VAL A 401 21.64 8.43 -17.41
C VAL A 401 21.08 7.96 -18.74
N GLN A 402 21.95 7.38 -19.60
CA GLN A 402 21.53 6.78 -20.85
C GLN A 402 20.65 5.57 -20.52
N PRO A 403 19.52 5.38 -21.20
CA PRO A 403 18.72 4.17 -21.03
C PRO A 403 19.53 2.98 -21.58
N VAL A 404 19.69 1.96 -20.76
CA VAL A 404 20.13 0.62 -21.16
C VAL A 404 18.99 -0.11 -21.85
#